data_b0d29171996e47d13a6e31e411e8cb0c
#
_entry.id   b0d29171996e47d13a6e31e411e8cb0c
#
_cell.length_a   1.000
_cell.length_b   1.000
_cell.length_c   1.000
_cell.angle_alpha   90.00
_cell.angle_beta   90.00
_cell.angle_gamma   90.00
#
_symmetry.space_group_name_H-M   'P 1'
#
loop_
_entity.id
_entity.type
_entity.pdbx_description
1 polymer ?
#
loop_
_entity_poly.entity_id
_entity_poly.type
_entity_poly.pdbx_seq_one_letter_code
_entity_poly.pdbx_strand_id
1 'polypeptide(L)'
;VYELVSRERGIVIFCGVTSMAFTSLDELLLTAQQQQRPIYELMIESEIRQKGISREEIIIKMTEQFAVMEEAVREGTHASVVSRTGLTGGDGHRLYEYAKRGQSLVEPSSLLTAAYALAVSEVNANMGRIVATPTAGSAGILPAVLVHALDSGRFSREQIVLSMFTASAIGLVIANRASISGAAGGCQAEVGSATAMAAGTLVELAGGTPQQVGNAVGIALKNSLGLVCDPVAGLVEIPCILRNGLHAIAAQAAADMALAGVVSLIPPDEVIHVMHEVGQHMPESLRETGIGGLAGTPTGQKLKEQVFGNEKEQKRGGGGPAKYQSAYEIIGPIMIGPSSSHTAGAVRIGNIANQLLKEPPKRVTFSLMGSFATTYEGHGTDVALLAGVLGLSTRDKCISEAKQLAAEQGLAYTFMKRVLGSYHPNTVLVELEGARRTVKLLASSLGGGKVEVQELDGYPLKFSGERPALVIRITDTKGAIAGLARILFEKGFNIARMANERLAMG
;
A
#
# COMPACT_ATOMS: atom_id res chain seq x y z
N VAL A 1 7.34 21.81 -2.51
CA VAL A 1 8.50 22.07 -1.62
C VAL A 1 9.10 23.40 -2.00
N TYR A 2 9.12 24.34 -1.06
CA TYR A 2 9.73 25.66 -1.26
C TYR A 2 10.96 25.77 -0.35
N GLU A 3 12.06 26.26 -0.86
CA GLU A 3 13.32 26.44 -0.15
C GLU A 3 13.71 27.92 -0.10
N LEU A 4 13.95 28.42 1.11
CA LEU A 4 14.64 29.68 1.34
C LEU A 4 16.04 29.38 1.89
N VAL A 5 17.08 29.64 1.13
CA VAL A 5 18.47 29.32 1.48
C VAL A 5 19.15 30.52 2.13
N SER A 6 19.58 30.38 3.39
CA SER A 6 20.68 31.17 3.94
C SER A 6 21.75 30.22 4.51
N ARG A 7 22.99 30.62 4.45
CA ARG A 7 24.14 29.81 4.90
C ARG A 7 24.12 29.74 6.45
N GLU A 8 24.00 28.54 6.98
CA GLU A 8 24.22 28.01 8.34
C GLU A 8 22.98 27.56 9.16
N ARG A 9 22.84 26.28 9.29
CA ARG A 9 22.47 25.33 10.38
C ARG A 9 21.13 25.51 11.12
N GLY A 10 20.08 24.99 10.53
CA GLY A 10 18.79 24.62 11.16
C GLY A 10 17.80 24.19 10.10
N ILE A 11 17.05 23.11 10.32
CA ILE A 11 15.98 22.65 9.40
C ILE A 11 14.64 22.74 10.10
N VAL A 12 13.66 23.40 9.49
CA VAL A 12 12.30 23.51 9.99
C VAL A 12 11.36 22.80 9.02
N ILE A 13 10.54 21.87 9.53
CA ILE A 13 9.55 21.15 8.75
C ILE A 13 8.15 21.54 9.19
N PHE A 14 7.28 21.76 8.22
CA PHE A 14 5.87 22.01 8.43
C PHE A 14 5.05 20.87 7.86
N CYS A 15 4.27 20.15 8.70
CA CYS A 15 3.39 19.08 8.31
C CYS A 15 2.08 19.17 9.10
N GLY A 16 0.94 18.97 8.43
CA GLY A 16 -0.37 19.03 9.08
C GLY A 16 -0.65 17.83 10.00
N VAL A 17 -1.28 18.07 11.15
CA VAL A 17 -1.80 17.01 12.03
C VAL A 17 -3.32 17.04 11.98
N THR A 18 -3.93 15.88 11.69
CA THR A 18 -5.35 15.64 11.90
C THR A 18 -5.49 14.44 12.83
N SER A 19 -6.49 14.47 13.71
CA SER A 19 -6.86 13.31 14.54
C SER A 19 -7.28 12.15 13.65
N MET A 20 -7.04 10.91 14.10
CA MET A 20 -7.58 9.71 13.42
C MET A 20 -9.10 9.80 13.35
N ALA A 21 -9.67 9.27 12.25
CA ALA A 21 -11.11 9.29 12.04
C ALA A 21 -11.84 8.45 13.12
N PHE A 22 -11.29 7.26 13.41
CA PHE A 22 -11.82 6.31 14.39
C PHE A 22 -10.65 5.57 15.03
N THR A 23 -10.73 5.32 16.35
CA THR A 23 -9.67 4.66 17.10
C THR A 23 -9.89 3.15 17.23
N SER A 24 -11.14 2.68 17.05
CA SER A 24 -11.53 1.27 17.12
C SER A 24 -12.69 0.97 16.17
N LEU A 25 -12.89 -0.32 15.88
CA LEU A 25 -14.03 -0.75 15.10
C LEU A 25 -15.33 -0.61 15.93
N ASP A 26 -15.27 -0.90 17.23
CA ASP A 26 -16.41 -0.70 18.14
C ASP A 26 -16.87 0.75 18.14
N GLU A 27 -15.96 1.73 18.21
CA GLU A 27 -16.30 3.15 18.12
C GLU A 27 -17.00 3.47 16.80
N LEU A 28 -16.48 2.99 15.68
CA LEU A 28 -17.08 3.17 14.36
C LEU A 28 -18.50 2.60 14.28
N LEU A 29 -18.67 1.35 14.71
CA LEU A 29 -19.95 0.64 14.65
C LEU A 29 -21.00 1.26 15.58
N LEU A 30 -20.61 1.61 16.81
CA LEU A 30 -21.47 2.31 17.76
C LEU A 30 -21.90 3.68 17.24
N THR A 31 -20.98 4.43 16.64
CA THR A 31 -21.28 5.74 16.02
C THR A 31 -22.29 5.59 14.89
N ALA A 32 -22.08 4.63 13.99
CA ALA A 32 -23.01 4.33 12.90
C ALA A 32 -24.40 3.96 13.43
N GLN A 33 -24.48 3.12 14.45
CA GLN A 33 -25.73 2.69 15.07
C GLN A 33 -26.46 3.84 15.77
N GLN A 34 -25.74 4.64 16.58
CA GLN A 34 -26.33 5.76 17.33
C GLN A 34 -26.84 6.87 16.43
N GLN A 35 -26.10 7.16 15.37
CA GLN A 35 -26.49 8.18 14.39
C GLN A 35 -27.48 7.68 13.33
N GLN A 36 -27.76 6.38 13.30
CA GLN A 36 -28.56 5.72 12.26
C GLN A 36 -28.06 6.07 10.84
N ARG A 37 -26.74 6.05 10.68
CA ARG A 37 -26.06 6.38 9.43
C ARG A 37 -25.17 5.23 8.98
N PRO A 38 -25.07 5.01 7.65
CA PRO A 38 -24.16 4.01 7.14
C PRO A 38 -22.68 4.39 7.42
N ILE A 39 -21.83 3.38 7.52
CA ILE A 39 -20.40 3.56 7.83
C ILE A 39 -19.70 4.38 6.74
N TYR A 40 -20.08 4.18 5.46
CA TYR A 40 -19.49 4.95 4.36
C TYR A 40 -19.70 6.46 4.53
N GLU A 41 -20.85 6.92 5.06
CA GLU A 41 -21.10 8.35 5.30
C GLU A 41 -20.16 8.91 6.37
N LEU A 42 -19.91 8.18 7.44
CA LEU A 42 -19.00 8.60 8.50
C LEU A 42 -17.57 8.74 7.95
N MET A 43 -17.17 7.84 7.06
CA MET A 43 -15.84 7.89 6.44
C MET A 43 -15.72 9.06 5.45
N ILE A 44 -16.74 9.33 4.64
CA ILE A 44 -16.79 10.48 3.74
C ILE A 44 -16.68 11.79 4.52
N GLU A 45 -17.45 11.94 5.61
CA GLU A 45 -17.33 13.12 6.47
C GLU A 45 -15.93 13.29 7.06
N SER A 46 -15.31 12.18 7.46
CA SER A 46 -13.92 12.22 7.94
C SER A 46 -12.96 12.72 6.87
N GLU A 47 -13.11 12.26 5.63
CA GLU A 47 -12.29 12.73 4.50
C GLU A 47 -12.51 14.22 4.20
N ILE A 48 -13.77 14.70 4.22
CA ILE A 48 -14.10 16.12 4.06
C ILE A 48 -13.38 16.97 5.13
N ARG A 49 -13.50 16.56 6.40
CA ARG A 49 -12.86 17.27 7.53
C ARG A 49 -11.34 17.28 7.45
N GLN A 50 -10.75 16.18 6.99
CA GLN A 50 -9.29 16.06 6.94
C GLN A 50 -8.66 16.77 5.75
N LYS A 51 -9.34 16.75 4.60
CA LYS A 51 -8.77 17.26 3.34
C LYS A 51 -9.33 18.61 2.91
N GLY A 52 -10.47 19.02 3.47
CA GLY A 52 -11.11 20.28 3.10
C GLY A 52 -11.63 20.31 1.64
N ILE A 53 -11.90 19.13 1.05
CA ILE A 53 -12.43 19.00 -0.32
C ILE A 53 -13.90 18.61 -0.27
N SER A 54 -14.63 18.85 -1.35
CA SER A 54 -16.07 18.58 -1.41
C SER A 54 -16.39 17.08 -1.42
N ARG A 55 -17.64 16.73 -1.09
CA ARG A 55 -18.17 15.36 -1.19
C ARG A 55 -18.05 14.82 -2.62
N GLU A 56 -18.37 15.66 -3.59
CA GLU A 56 -18.35 15.32 -5.01
C GLU A 56 -16.93 14.95 -5.46
N GLU A 57 -15.92 15.74 -5.08
CA GLU A 57 -14.52 15.46 -5.39
C GLU A 57 -14.04 14.15 -4.76
N ILE A 58 -14.50 13.84 -3.54
CA ILE A 58 -14.19 12.58 -2.83
C ILE A 58 -14.80 11.39 -3.60
N ILE A 59 -16.08 11.48 -3.99
CA ILE A 59 -16.76 10.42 -4.73
C ILE A 59 -16.14 10.22 -6.12
N ILE A 60 -15.78 11.31 -6.83
CA ILE A 60 -15.12 11.23 -8.14
C ILE A 60 -13.82 10.44 -8.03
N LYS A 61 -12.98 10.74 -7.05
CA LYS A 61 -11.72 10.00 -6.83
C LYS A 61 -11.94 8.52 -6.54
N MET A 62 -12.97 8.17 -5.75
CA MET A 62 -13.27 6.78 -5.46
C MET A 62 -13.83 6.06 -6.70
N THR A 63 -14.59 6.76 -7.53
CA THR A 63 -15.09 6.26 -8.82
C THR A 63 -13.93 5.94 -9.77
N GLU A 64 -12.89 6.77 -9.80
CA GLU A 64 -11.67 6.50 -10.57
C GLU A 64 -10.94 5.23 -10.06
N GLN A 65 -10.88 5.04 -8.73
CA GLN A 65 -10.31 3.82 -8.16
C GLN A 65 -11.11 2.58 -8.60
N PHE A 66 -12.43 2.64 -8.51
CA PHE A 66 -13.28 1.54 -8.92
C PHE A 66 -13.17 1.22 -10.41
N ALA A 67 -13.07 2.22 -11.28
CA ALA A 67 -12.87 2.02 -12.72
C ALA A 67 -11.56 1.25 -13.02
N VAL A 68 -10.48 1.52 -12.29
CA VAL A 68 -9.22 0.76 -12.41
C VAL A 68 -9.37 -0.67 -11.90
N MET A 69 -10.14 -0.90 -10.83
CA MET A 69 -10.43 -2.24 -10.33
C MET A 69 -11.16 -3.08 -11.38
N GLU A 70 -12.19 -2.51 -12.03
CA GLU A 70 -12.91 -3.18 -13.11
C GLU A 70 -12.00 -3.47 -14.30
N GLU A 71 -11.20 -2.48 -14.73
CA GLU A 71 -10.24 -2.66 -15.84
C GLU A 71 -9.32 -3.87 -15.56
N ALA A 72 -8.75 -3.97 -14.36
CA ALA A 72 -7.88 -5.08 -13.98
C ALA A 72 -8.61 -6.44 -13.99
N VAL A 73 -9.84 -6.51 -13.48
CA VAL A 73 -10.67 -7.73 -13.54
C VAL A 73 -10.92 -8.13 -14.99
N ARG A 74 -11.32 -7.20 -15.86
CA ARG A 74 -11.64 -7.48 -17.27
C ARG A 74 -10.39 -7.90 -18.05
N GLU A 75 -9.27 -7.21 -17.83
CA GLU A 75 -7.98 -7.56 -18.48
C GLU A 75 -7.61 -9.01 -18.20
N GLY A 76 -7.54 -9.41 -16.92
CA GLY A 76 -7.08 -10.75 -16.57
C GLY A 76 -8.11 -11.88 -16.77
N THR A 77 -9.41 -11.56 -16.96
CA THR A 77 -10.44 -12.56 -17.27
C THR A 77 -10.64 -12.79 -18.77
N HIS A 78 -10.42 -11.75 -19.62
CA HIS A 78 -10.62 -11.86 -21.06
C HIS A 78 -9.42 -12.45 -21.81
N ALA A 79 -8.23 -12.30 -21.27
CA ALA A 79 -7.01 -12.82 -21.85
C ALA A 79 -6.12 -13.51 -20.81
N SER A 80 -5.31 -14.45 -21.25
CA SER A 80 -4.29 -15.06 -20.40
C SER A 80 -3.17 -14.03 -20.16
N VAL A 81 -3.05 -13.55 -18.93
CA VAL A 81 -1.99 -12.65 -18.49
C VAL A 81 -0.90 -13.48 -17.83
N VAL A 82 0.34 -13.36 -18.32
CA VAL A 82 1.51 -14.06 -17.78
C VAL A 82 2.35 -13.09 -16.97
N SER A 83 2.82 -13.51 -15.81
CA SER A 83 3.68 -12.67 -14.97
C SER A 83 5.00 -12.34 -15.67
N ARG A 84 5.64 -11.24 -15.27
CA ARG A 84 6.94 -10.81 -15.83
C ARG A 84 8.03 -11.87 -15.69
N THR A 85 7.96 -12.70 -14.64
CA THR A 85 8.92 -13.79 -14.40
C THR A 85 8.62 -15.05 -15.21
N GLY A 86 7.42 -15.16 -15.75
CA GLY A 86 6.93 -16.39 -16.40
C GLY A 86 6.57 -17.51 -15.43
N LEU A 87 6.61 -17.30 -14.11
CA LEU A 87 6.31 -18.32 -13.11
C LEU A 87 4.81 -18.62 -13.01
N THR A 88 3.97 -17.61 -13.21
CA THR A 88 2.51 -17.68 -13.05
C THR A 88 1.81 -17.03 -14.23
N GLY A 89 0.54 -17.36 -14.43
CA GLY A 89 -0.30 -16.63 -15.38
C GLY A 89 -1.36 -17.48 -16.05
N GLY A 90 -2.46 -16.83 -16.44
CA GLY A 90 -3.60 -17.39 -17.12
C GLY A 90 -4.55 -18.19 -16.25
N ASP A 91 -4.33 -18.25 -14.93
CA ASP A 91 -5.21 -19.00 -14.01
C ASP A 91 -6.53 -18.27 -13.79
N GLY A 92 -6.53 -16.94 -13.74
CA GLY A 92 -7.74 -16.13 -13.68
C GLY A 92 -8.65 -16.36 -14.89
N HIS A 93 -8.10 -16.26 -16.10
CA HIS A 93 -8.84 -16.55 -17.33
C HIS A 93 -9.31 -18.01 -17.38
N ARG A 94 -8.46 -18.97 -17.05
CA ARG A 94 -8.78 -20.41 -17.05
C ARG A 94 -9.92 -20.72 -16.09
N LEU A 95 -9.88 -20.17 -14.88
CA LEU A 95 -10.91 -20.36 -13.87
C LEU A 95 -12.23 -19.67 -14.27
N TYR A 96 -12.15 -18.48 -14.88
CA TYR A 96 -13.31 -17.78 -15.42
C TYR A 96 -14.03 -18.60 -16.49
N GLU A 97 -13.31 -19.15 -17.46
CA GLU A 97 -13.89 -20.01 -18.49
C GLU A 97 -14.45 -21.33 -17.92
N TYR A 98 -13.78 -21.89 -16.90
CA TYR A 98 -14.29 -23.09 -16.22
C TYR A 98 -15.62 -22.81 -15.48
N ALA A 99 -15.72 -21.71 -14.76
CA ALA A 99 -16.93 -21.30 -14.04
C ALA A 99 -18.12 -21.15 -15.00
N LYS A 100 -17.91 -20.55 -16.18
CA LYS A 100 -18.96 -20.38 -17.20
C LYS A 100 -19.53 -21.70 -17.76
N ARG A 101 -18.77 -22.78 -17.69
CA ARG A 101 -19.24 -24.10 -18.17
C ARG A 101 -20.28 -24.74 -17.24
N GLY A 102 -20.46 -24.19 -16.02
CA GLY A 102 -21.46 -24.70 -15.07
C GLY A 102 -21.20 -26.11 -14.52
N GLN A 103 -19.95 -26.59 -14.58
CA GLN A 103 -19.55 -27.93 -14.11
C GLN A 103 -18.78 -27.88 -12.78
N SER A 104 -18.81 -26.73 -12.08
CA SER A 104 -18.08 -26.53 -10.84
C SER A 104 -18.71 -27.28 -9.65
N LEU A 105 -17.86 -27.67 -8.68
CA LEU A 105 -18.30 -28.29 -7.42
C LEU A 105 -18.97 -27.28 -6.47
N VAL A 106 -18.51 -26.00 -6.52
CA VAL A 106 -19.14 -24.90 -5.79
C VAL A 106 -20.02 -24.09 -6.73
N GLU A 107 -20.88 -23.25 -6.17
CA GLU A 107 -21.72 -22.36 -6.96
C GLU A 107 -20.88 -21.55 -7.98
N PRO A 108 -21.22 -21.57 -9.29
CA PRO A 108 -20.45 -20.88 -10.33
C PRO A 108 -20.18 -19.39 -10.01
N SER A 109 -21.14 -18.73 -9.40
CA SER A 109 -21.04 -17.32 -8.95
C SER A 109 -19.87 -17.10 -7.99
N SER A 110 -19.70 -17.97 -6.98
CA SER A 110 -18.56 -17.90 -6.05
C SER A 110 -17.23 -18.15 -6.78
N LEU A 111 -17.23 -19.05 -7.76
CA LEU A 111 -16.03 -19.37 -8.53
C LEU A 111 -15.62 -18.22 -9.47
N LEU A 112 -16.60 -17.46 -10.01
CA LEU A 112 -16.33 -16.22 -10.75
C LEU A 112 -15.62 -15.19 -9.88
N THR A 113 -16.02 -15.04 -8.59
CA THR A 113 -15.35 -14.15 -7.67
C THR A 113 -13.88 -14.54 -7.46
N ALA A 114 -13.59 -15.84 -7.29
CA ALA A 114 -12.21 -16.31 -7.23
C ALA A 114 -11.44 -16.03 -8.53
N ALA A 115 -12.05 -16.26 -9.69
CA ALA A 115 -11.43 -15.98 -10.99
C ALA A 115 -11.07 -14.49 -11.15
N TYR A 116 -11.95 -13.58 -10.70
CA TYR A 116 -11.69 -12.14 -10.70
C TYR A 116 -10.50 -11.78 -9.79
N ALA A 117 -10.40 -12.40 -8.61
CA ALA A 117 -9.30 -12.16 -7.70
C ALA A 117 -7.95 -12.66 -8.24
N LEU A 118 -7.93 -13.84 -8.87
CA LEU A 118 -6.75 -14.34 -9.58
C LEU A 118 -6.36 -13.39 -10.72
N ALA A 119 -7.32 -12.97 -11.54
CA ALA A 119 -7.13 -12.09 -12.68
C ALA A 119 -6.43 -10.77 -12.27
N VAL A 120 -6.94 -10.08 -11.25
CA VAL A 120 -6.33 -8.85 -10.74
C VAL A 120 -4.91 -9.11 -10.24
N SER A 121 -4.68 -10.23 -9.54
CA SER A 121 -3.37 -10.59 -9.01
C SER A 121 -2.36 -10.91 -10.12
N GLU A 122 -2.79 -11.54 -11.21
CA GLU A 122 -1.96 -11.80 -12.40
C GLU A 122 -1.64 -10.52 -13.16
N VAL A 123 -2.62 -9.62 -13.34
CA VAL A 123 -2.39 -8.28 -13.90
C VAL A 123 -1.34 -7.53 -13.06
N ASN A 124 -1.44 -7.60 -11.73
CA ASN A 124 -0.43 -7.04 -10.84
C ASN A 124 0.97 -7.66 -11.05
N ALA A 125 1.07 -8.99 -11.15
CA ALA A 125 2.33 -9.71 -11.36
C ALA A 125 2.95 -9.41 -12.74
N ASN A 126 2.14 -9.05 -13.74
CA ASN A 126 2.57 -8.60 -15.06
C ASN A 126 2.91 -7.11 -15.15
N MET A 127 3.05 -6.40 -14.04
CA MET A 127 3.25 -4.93 -14.03
C MET A 127 2.07 -4.16 -14.64
N GLY A 128 0.86 -4.70 -14.59
CA GLY A 128 -0.36 -4.03 -15.00
C GLY A 128 -0.86 -3.02 -13.96
N ARG A 129 -1.91 -2.31 -14.30
CA ARG A 129 -2.48 -1.24 -13.48
C ARG A 129 -3.52 -1.79 -12.52
N ILE A 130 -3.31 -1.61 -11.20
CA ILE A 130 -4.21 -2.06 -10.14
C ILE A 130 -4.42 -0.96 -9.08
N VAL A 131 -5.34 -1.22 -8.18
CA VAL A 131 -5.52 -0.44 -6.93
C VAL A 131 -5.09 -1.31 -5.77
N ALA A 132 -4.12 -0.84 -4.97
CA ALA A 132 -3.75 -1.55 -3.75
C ALA A 132 -4.92 -1.55 -2.75
N THR A 133 -5.27 -2.72 -2.15
CA THR A 133 -6.39 -2.89 -1.22
C THR A 133 -6.12 -4.01 -0.19
N PRO A 134 -5.60 -3.72 1.02
CA PRO A 134 -4.89 -2.50 1.36
C PRO A 134 -3.45 -2.47 0.85
N THR A 135 -2.93 -3.59 0.32
CA THR A 135 -1.61 -3.71 -0.33
C THR A 135 -1.75 -4.25 -1.75
N ALA A 136 -0.68 -4.19 -2.54
CA ALA A 136 -0.66 -4.81 -3.85
C ALA A 136 -0.77 -6.35 -3.77
N GLY A 137 -0.20 -6.96 -2.71
CA GLY A 137 -0.26 -8.41 -2.50
C GLY A 137 -1.66 -8.97 -2.22
N SER A 138 -2.59 -8.13 -1.78
CA SER A 138 -3.99 -8.48 -1.52
C SER A 138 -4.98 -7.76 -2.44
N ALA A 139 -4.49 -7.11 -3.48
CA ALA A 139 -5.28 -6.25 -4.37
C ALA A 139 -6.36 -6.97 -5.19
N GLY A 140 -6.35 -8.31 -5.22
CA GLY A 140 -7.35 -9.10 -5.92
C GLY A 140 -8.68 -9.23 -5.18
N ILE A 141 -8.69 -9.20 -3.84
CA ILE A 141 -9.85 -9.59 -3.03
C ILE A 141 -11.00 -8.60 -3.14
N LEU A 142 -10.78 -7.34 -2.75
CA LEU A 142 -11.85 -6.34 -2.74
C LEU A 142 -12.38 -6.04 -4.15
N PRO A 143 -11.55 -5.84 -5.20
CA PRO A 143 -12.03 -5.65 -6.55
C PRO A 143 -12.89 -6.81 -7.05
N ALA A 144 -12.46 -8.07 -6.80
CA ALA A 144 -13.21 -9.25 -7.22
C ALA A 144 -14.62 -9.27 -6.63
N VAL A 145 -14.74 -9.02 -5.34
CA VAL A 145 -16.00 -9.02 -4.62
C VAL A 145 -16.93 -7.90 -5.10
N LEU A 146 -16.39 -6.69 -5.30
CA LEU A 146 -17.17 -5.52 -5.72
C LEU A 146 -17.61 -5.60 -7.19
N VAL A 147 -16.71 -6.03 -8.08
CA VAL A 147 -17.04 -6.21 -9.51
C VAL A 147 -18.06 -7.34 -9.67
N HIS A 148 -17.90 -8.43 -8.92
CA HIS A 148 -18.90 -9.50 -8.91
C HIS A 148 -20.25 -9.02 -8.38
N ALA A 149 -20.28 -8.21 -7.33
CA ALA A 149 -21.51 -7.61 -6.82
C ALA A 149 -22.19 -6.70 -7.86
N LEU A 150 -21.42 -5.90 -8.60
CA LEU A 150 -21.92 -5.10 -9.73
C LEU A 150 -22.47 -5.99 -10.86
N ASP A 151 -21.71 -7.01 -11.29
CA ASP A 151 -22.08 -7.93 -12.39
C ASP A 151 -23.34 -8.74 -12.04
N SER A 152 -23.63 -8.96 -10.76
CA SER A 152 -24.87 -9.63 -10.32
C SER A 152 -26.13 -8.83 -10.62
N GLY A 153 -26.02 -7.53 -10.94
CA GLY A 153 -27.14 -6.61 -11.16
C GLY A 153 -27.93 -6.24 -9.91
N ARG A 154 -27.52 -6.72 -8.71
CA ARG A 154 -28.23 -6.45 -7.45
C ARG A 154 -27.94 -5.04 -6.91
N PHE A 155 -26.79 -4.46 -7.28
CA PHE A 155 -26.32 -3.19 -6.74
C PHE A 155 -25.92 -2.25 -7.88
N SER A 156 -26.25 -0.97 -7.73
CA SER A 156 -25.83 0.06 -8.67
C SER A 156 -24.34 0.40 -8.51
N ARG A 157 -23.73 0.95 -9.55
CA ARG A 157 -22.35 1.45 -9.50
C ARG A 157 -22.14 2.46 -8.36
N GLU A 158 -23.10 3.35 -8.14
CA GLU A 158 -23.03 4.33 -7.06
C GLU A 158 -22.97 3.66 -5.69
N GLN A 159 -23.83 2.65 -5.44
CA GLN A 159 -23.80 1.88 -4.20
C GLN A 159 -22.45 1.19 -3.99
N ILE A 160 -21.86 0.60 -5.05
CA ILE A 160 -20.54 -0.02 -5.00
C ILE A 160 -19.46 1.01 -4.63
N VAL A 161 -19.44 2.18 -5.29
CA VAL A 161 -18.46 3.24 -5.01
C VAL A 161 -18.58 3.75 -3.57
N LEU A 162 -19.79 3.96 -3.08
CA LEU A 162 -20.02 4.39 -1.71
C LEU A 162 -19.56 3.32 -0.71
N SER A 163 -19.83 2.04 -0.96
CA SER A 163 -19.42 0.95 -0.07
C SER A 163 -17.89 0.81 0.07
N MET A 164 -17.10 1.32 -0.88
CA MET A 164 -15.64 1.35 -0.78
C MET A 164 -15.15 2.21 0.40
N PHE A 165 -15.91 3.22 0.82
CA PHE A 165 -15.57 3.98 2.02
C PHE A 165 -15.77 3.16 3.29
N THR A 166 -16.71 2.23 3.32
CA THR A 166 -16.84 1.23 4.41
C THR A 166 -15.62 0.33 4.47
N ALA A 167 -15.17 -0.19 3.31
CA ALA A 167 -13.92 -0.94 3.24
C ALA A 167 -12.73 -0.13 3.76
N SER A 168 -12.66 1.16 3.39
CA SER A 168 -11.60 2.06 3.84
C SER A 168 -11.64 2.28 5.35
N ALA A 169 -12.82 2.48 5.94
CA ALA A 169 -12.97 2.70 7.38
C ALA A 169 -12.52 1.46 8.18
N ILE A 170 -12.92 0.27 7.77
CA ILE A 170 -12.51 -1.00 8.39
C ILE A 170 -10.99 -1.16 8.25
N GLY A 171 -10.44 -1.00 7.05
CA GLY A 171 -9.01 -1.11 6.80
C GLY A 171 -8.17 -0.10 7.57
N LEU A 172 -8.68 1.13 7.74
CA LEU A 172 -8.03 2.18 8.53
C LEU A 172 -7.88 1.81 10.01
N VAL A 173 -8.94 1.24 10.61
CA VAL A 173 -8.87 0.75 11.99
C VAL A 173 -7.86 -0.38 12.10
N ILE A 174 -7.92 -1.38 11.21
CA ILE A 174 -6.98 -2.51 11.23
C ILE A 174 -5.54 -2.02 11.06
N ALA A 175 -5.28 -1.14 10.10
CA ALA A 175 -3.95 -0.62 9.81
C ALA A 175 -3.31 0.14 10.98
N ASN A 176 -4.14 0.85 11.76
CA ASN A 176 -3.66 1.66 12.88
C ASN A 176 -3.55 0.89 14.20
N ARG A 177 -4.31 -0.20 14.37
CA ARG A 177 -4.29 -1.02 15.59
C ARG A 177 -3.38 -2.25 15.49
N ALA A 178 -3.15 -2.72 14.27
CA ALA A 178 -2.27 -3.86 14.01
C ALA A 178 -1.23 -3.52 12.94
N SER A 179 -1.36 -4.08 11.77
CA SER A 179 -0.58 -3.79 10.57
C SER A 179 -1.34 -4.30 9.35
N ILE A 180 -1.02 -3.73 8.19
CA ILE A 180 -1.46 -4.23 6.88
C ILE A 180 -0.28 -4.66 6.01
N SER A 181 0.92 -4.79 6.57
CA SER A 181 2.15 -5.17 5.85
C SER A 181 2.51 -6.63 6.12
N GLY A 182 2.78 -7.39 5.05
CA GLY A 182 3.27 -8.77 5.15
C GLY A 182 4.60 -8.88 5.87
N ALA A 183 5.48 -7.90 5.68
CA ALA A 183 6.78 -7.82 6.37
C ALA A 183 6.66 -7.58 7.89
N ALA A 184 5.59 -6.94 8.34
CA ALA A 184 5.36 -6.69 9.76
C ALA A 184 4.50 -7.77 10.44
N GLY A 185 3.47 -8.27 9.75
CA GLY A 185 2.46 -9.13 10.36
C GLY A 185 2.14 -10.43 9.63
N GLY A 186 2.88 -10.79 8.58
CA GLY A 186 2.56 -11.94 7.74
C GLY A 186 1.39 -11.67 6.77
N CYS A 187 1.01 -12.67 5.99
CA CYS A 187 -0.11 -12.57 5.05
C CYS A 187 -1.48 -12.35 5.74
N GLN A 188 -1.62 -12.71 7.01
CA GLN A 188 -2.81 -12.36 7.80
C GLN A 188 -3.04 -10.85 7.83
N ALA A 189 -1.97 -10.05 7.87
CA ALA A 189 -2.04 -8.59 7.86
C ALA A 189 -2.48 -8.03 6.50
N GLU A 190 -2.09 -8.62 5.39
CA GLU A 190 -2.48 -8.20 4.04
C GLU A 190 -3.80 -8.82 3.59
N VAL A 191 -3.76 -10.14 3.37
CA VAL A 191 -4.89 -10.93 2.84
C VAL A 191 -6.03 -11.00 3.86
N GLY A 192 -5.72 -11.20 5.15
CA GLY A 192 -6.74 -11.21 6.22
C GLY A 192 -7.45 -9.86 6.35
N SER A 193 -6.71 -8.75 6.30
CA SER A 193 -7.30 -7.41 6.31
C SER A 193 -8.19 -7.16 5.09
N ALA A 194 -7.73 -7.50 3.89
CA ALA A 194 -8.51 -7.37 2.66
C ALA A 194 -9.81 -8.19 2.71
N THR A 195 -9.73 -9.42 3.24
CA THR A 195 -10.90 -10.29 3.44
C THR A 195 -11.91 -9.68 4.40
N ALA A 196 -11.45 -9.13 5.51
CA ALA A 196 -12.29 -8.46 6.51
C ALA A 196 -12.93 -7.18 5.95
N MET A 197 -12.16 -6.37 5.22
CA MET A 197 -12.66 -5.19 4.52
C MET A 197 -13.77 -5.58 3.55
N ALA A 198 -13.55 -6.58 2.70
CA ALA A 198 -14.52 -7.04 1.73
C ALA A 198 -15.78 -7.63 2.39
N ALA A 199 -15.63 -8.45 3.43
CA ALA A 199 -16.74 -9.05 4.15
C ALA A 199 -17.65 -8.00 4.82
N GLY A 200 -17.06 -7.06 5.56
CA GLY A 200 -17.82 -5.98 6.20
C GLY A 200 -18.52 -5.07 5.20
N THR A 201 -17.86 -4.79 4.08
CA THR A 201 -18.41 -3.99 2.98
C THR A 201 -19.63 -4.66 2.34
N LEU A 202 -19.55 -5.97 2.08
CA LEU A 202 -20.70 -6.73 1.54
C LEU A 202 -21.91 -6.72 2.47
N VAL A 203 -21.69 -6.82 3.79
CA VAL A 203 -22.76 -6.77 4.78
C VAL A 203 -23.48 -5.42 4.73
N GLU A 204 -22.75 -4.30 4.73
CA GLU A 204 -23.39 -2.99 4.65
C GLU A 204 -24.08 -2.78 3.29
N LEU A 205 -23.43 -3.17 2.18
CA LEU A 205 -23.98 -3.11 0.83
C LEU A 205 -25.31 -3.90 0.71
N ALA A 206 -25.40 -5.05 1.40
CA ALA A 206 -26.62 -5.87 1.47
C ALA A 206 -27.67 -5.33 2.45
N GLY A 207 -27.43 -4.18 3.10
CA GLY A 207 -28.36 -3.58 4.08
C GLY A 207 -28.28 -4.17 5.48
N GLY A 208 -27.20 -4.87 5.81
CA GLY A 208 -26.95 -5.39 7.15
C GLY A 208 -26.67 -4.29 8.18
N THR A 209 -26.85 -4.62 9.44
CA THR A 209 -26.63 -3.70 10.57
C THR A 209 -25.12 -3.49 10.84
N PRO A 210 -24.73 -2.38 11.51
CA PRO A 210 -23.35 -2.18 11.95
C PRO A 210 -22.82 -3.36 12.79
N GLN A 211 -23.64 -3.97 13.63
CA GLN A 211 -23.26 -5.15 14.41
C GLN A 211 -22.95 -6.35 13.51
N GLN A 212 -23.71 -6.57 12.45
CA GLN A 212 -23.42 -7.63 11.46
C GLN A 212 -22.14 -7.33 10.69
N VAL A 213 -21.84 -6.06 10.37
CA VAL A 213 -20.55 -5.66 9.80
C VAL A 213 -19.41 -6.09 10.74
N GLY A 214 -19.49 -5.79 12.02
CA GLY A 214 -18.50 -6.21 13.02
C GLY A 214 -18.34 -7.73 13.10
N ASN A 215 -19.45 -8.47 13.05
CA ASN A 215 -19.42 -9.94 13.04
C ASN A 215 -18.69 -10.47 11.79
N ALA A 216 -18.97 -9.95 10.60
CA ALA A 216 -18.32 -10.36 9.36
C ALA A 216 -16.80 -10.11 9.41
N VAL A 217 -16.39 -8.94 9.90
CA VAL A 217 -14.98 -8.59 10.12
C VAL A 217 -14.31 -9.57 11.06
N GLY A 218 -14.92 -9.83 12.22
CA GLY A 218 -14.40 -10.78 13.22
C GLY A 218 -14.31 -12.22 12.69
N ILE A 219 -15.30 -12.69 11.93
CA ILE A 219 -15.31 -14.01 11.30
C ILE A 219 -14.17 -14.10 10.26
N ALA A 220 -14.05 -13.13 9.38
CA ALA A 220 -13.02 -13.11 8.33
C ALA A 220 -11.60 -13.13 8.92
N LEU A 221 -11.31 -12.25 9.90
CA LEU A 221 -9.99 -12.18 10.54
C LEU A 221 -9.62 -13.47 11.28
N LYS A 222 -10.54 -14.07 12.03
CA LYS A 222 -10.28 -15.34 12.75
C LYS A 222 -9.82 -16.45 11.82
N ASN A 223 -10.35 -16.52 10.61
CA ASN A 223 -9.99 -17.52 9.62
C ASN A 223 -8.69 -17.22 8.89
N SER A 224 -8.10 -16.05 9.13
CA SER A 224 -6.81 -15.62 8.54
C SER A 224 -5.67 -15.60 9.55
N LEU A 225 -5.93 -15.76 10.86
CA LEU A 225 -4.91 -15.75 11.91
C LEU A 225 -3.83 -16.81 11.65
N GLY A 226 -2.58 -16.41 11.79
CA GLY A 226 -1.42 -17.28 11.57
C GLY A 226 -1.02 -17.47 10.10
N LEU A 227 -1.72 -16.85 9.13
CA LEU A 227 -1.34 -16.93 7.73
C LEU A 227 0.00 -16.25 7.49
N VAL A 228 1.03 -17.06 7.20
CA VAL A 228 2.40 -16.60 6.99
C VAL A 228 2.57 -15.90 5.64
N CYS A 229 3.57 -15.02 5.52
CA CYS A 229 3.97 -14.41 4.26
C CYS A 229 5.29 -15.03 3.79
N ASP A 230 5.19 -16.04 2.93
CA ASP A 230 6.28 -16.92 2.49
C ASP A 230 6.41 -16.96 0.95
N PRO A 231 6.43 -15.81 0.27
CA PRO A 231 6.40 -15.74 -1.19
C PRO A 231 7.67 -16.36 -1.80
N VAL A 232 7.47 -17.25 -2.78
CA VAL A 232 8.57 -17.88 -3.53
C VAL A 232 9.40 -16.80 -4.22
N ALA A 233 10.70 -16.89 -4.11
CA ALA A 233 11.64 -15.87 -4.61
C ALA A 233 11.42 -14.45 -4.02
N GLY A 234 10.59 -14.32 -2.99
CA GLY A 234 10.18 -13.03 -2.42
C GLY A 234 9.21 -12.24 -3.31
N LEU A 235 8.60 -12.85 -4.32
CA LEU A 235 7.74 -12.22 -5.31
C LEU A 235 6.25 -12.36 -4.96
N VAL A 236 5.44 -11.36 -5.31
CA VAL A 236 3.98 -11.36 -5.08
C VAL A 236 3.28 -12.21 -6.16
N GLU A 237 3.68 -13.46 -6.28
CA GLU A 237 3.14 -14.43 -7.23
C GLU A 237 2.68 -15.71 -6.52
N ILE A 238 3.62 -16.54 -6.07
CA ILE A 238 3.35 -17.82 -5.40
C ILE A 238 3.62 -17.66 -3.90
N PRO A 239 2.65 -17.87 -3.02
CA PRO A 239 1.26 -18.31 -3.24
C PRO A 239 0.24 -17.17 -3.34
N CYS A 240 0.65 -15.92 -3.44
CA CYS A 240 -0.18 -14.73 -3.27
C CYS A 240 -1.41 -14.73 -4.20
N ILE A 241 -1.23 -15.08 -5.49
CA ILE A 241 -2.32 -15.13 -6.47
C ILE A 241 -3.42 -16.08 -5.99
N LEU A 242 -3.07 -17.32 -5.64
CA LEU A 242 -4.05 -18.33 -5.20
C LEU A 242 -4.73 -17.95 -3.87
N ARG A 243 -3.99 -17.30 -2.95
CA ARG A 243 -4.56 -16.80 -1.69
C ARG A 243 -5.64 -15.76 -1.92
N ASN A 244 -5.44 -14.82 -2.85
CA ASN A 244 -6.47 -13.83 -3.21
C ASN A 244 -7.76 -14.51 -3.68
N GLY A 245 -7.66 -15.52 -4.54
CA GLY A 245 -8.84 -16.26 -5.06
C GLY A 245 -9.69 -16.87 -3.95
N LEU A 246 -9.07 -17.66 -3.07
CA LEU A 246 -9.80 -18.33 -1.99
C LEU A 246 -10.33 -17.35 -0.95
N HIS A 247 -9.60 -16.29 -0.64
CA HIS A 247 -10.01 -15.29 0.35
C HIS A 247 -11.13 -14.37 -0.17
N ALA A 248 -11.26 -14.19 -1.48
CA ALA A 248 -12.42 -13.49 -2.05
C ALA A 248 -13.74 -14.30 -1.82
N ILE A 249 -13.70 -15.62 -1.95
CA ILE A 249 -14.84 -16.49 -1.58
C ILE A 249 -15.06 -16.45 -0.05
N ALA A 250 -13.99 -16.52 0.74
CA ALA A 250 -14.09 -16.47 2.19
C ALA A 250 -14.74 -15.17 2.68
N ALA A 251 -14.49 -14.03 2.01
CA ALA A 251 -15.13 -12.77 2.32
C ALA A 251 -16.65 -12.82 2.09
N GLN A 252 -17.11 -13.41 0.98
CA GLN A 252 -18.54 -13.60 0.71
C GLN A 252 -19.18 -14.50 1.76
N ALA A 253 -18.53 -15.63 2.07
CA ALA A 253 -19.04 -16.57 3.09
C ALA A 253 -19.12 -15.92 4.47
N ALA A 254 -18.12 -15.12 4.88
CA ALA A 254 -18.14 -14.41 6.15
C ALA A 254 -19.27 -13.36 6.21
N ALA A 255 -19.53 -12.68 5.09
CA ALA A 255 -20.64 -11.73 4.98
C ALA A 255 -22.00 -12.45 5.13
N ASP A 256 -22.21 -13.53 4.38
CA ASP A 256 -23.45 -14.31 4.45
C ASP A 256 -23.67 -14.92 5.84
N MET A 257 -22.63 -15.45 6.49
CA MET A 257 -22.72 -15.92 7.86
C MET A 257 -23.22 -14.83 8.80
N ALA A 258 -22.66 -13.62 8.71
CA ALA A 258 -23.05 -12.49 9.55
C ALA A 258 -24.49 -12.02 9.25
N LEU A 259 -24.87 -11.95 7.96
CA LEU A 259 -26.24 -11.61 7.53
C LEU A 259 -27.25 -12.66 8.00
N ALA A 260 -26.87 -13.94 8.02
CA ALA A 260 -27.69 -15.02 8.57
C ALA A 260 -27.79 -15.01 10.11
N GLY A 261 -27.10 -14.10 10.79
CA GLY A 261 -27.15 -13.96 12.25
C GLY A 261 -26.06 -14.72 13.01
N VAL A 262 -25.05 -15.26 12.34
CA VAL A 262 -23.89 -15.87 13.01
C VAL A 262 -23.09 -14.78 13.72
N VAL A 263 -22.86 -14.95 15.03
CA VAL A 263 -22.20 -13.97 15.88
C VAL A 263 -20.72 -14.33 16.07
N SER A 264 -19.86 -13.34 15.91
CA SER A 264 -18.47 -13.41 16.31
C SER A 264 -18.37 -13.17 17.83
N LEU A 265 -18.38 -14.24 18.63
CA LEU A 265 -18.35 -14.14 20.10
C LEU A 265 -17.15 -13.36 20.64
N ILE A 266 -16.00 -13.45 19.97
CA ILE A 266 -14.85 -12.59 20.26
C ILE A 266 -15.02 -11.33 19.40
N PRO A 267 -15.08 -10.14 20.04
CA PRO A 267 -15.25 -8.87 19.33
C PRO A 267 -14.17 -8.62 18.27
N PRO A 268 -14.48 -7.91 17.18
CA PRO A 268 -13.52 -7.70 16.09
C PRO A 268 -12.26 -6.94 16.53
N ASP A 269 -12.34 -5.99 17.45
CA ASP A 269 -11.17 -5.26 17.96
C ASP A 269 -10.20 -6.16 18.74
N GLU A 270 -10.72 -7.16 19.47
CA GLU A 270 -9.88 -8.16 20.12
C GLU A 270 -9.20 -9.08 19.09
N VAL A 271 -9.92 -9.47 18.02
CA VAL A 271 -9.33 -10.27 16.93
C VAL A 271 -8.23 -9.48 16.21
N ILE A 272 -8.41 -8.17 15.98
CA ILE A 272 -7.38 -7.29 15.42
C ILE A 272 -6.15 -7.26 16.35
N HIS A 273 -6.36 -7.18 17.66
CA HIS A 273 -5.26 -7.20 18.63
C HIS A 273 -4.50 -8.53 18.60
N VAL A 274 -5.21 -9.66 18.58
CA VAL A 274 -4.59 -10.99 18.45
C VAL A 274 -3.83 -11.12 17.13
N MET A 275 -4.36 -10.59 16.02
CA MET A 275 -3.64 -10.57 14.75
C MET A 275 -2.31 -9.82 14.85
N HIS A 276 -2.29 -8.70 15.58
CA HIS A 276 -1.06 -7.95 15.85
C HIS A 276 -0.05 -8.78 16.65
N GLU A 277 -0.49 -9.40 17.75
CA GLU A 277 0.37 -10.24 18.60
C GLU A 277 0.94 -11.44 17.84
N VAL A 278 0.09 -12.17 17.09
CA VAL A 278 0.52 -13.30 16.25
C VAL A 278 1.57 -12.83 15.24
N GLY A 279 1.35 -11.67 14.60
CA GLY A 279 2.31 -11.09 13.66
C GLY A 279 3.66 -10.78 14.30
N GLN A 280 3.68 -10.25 15.52
CA GLN A 280 4.91 -9.95 16.25
C GLN A 280 5.69 -11.21 16.65
N HIS A 281 4.98 -12.29 17.00
CA HIS A 281 5.58 -13.56 17.38
C HIS A 281 5.93 -14.47 16.19
N MET A 282 5.47 -14.10 14.98
CA MET A 282 5.78 -14.86 13.76
C MET A 282 7.28 -14.78 13.45
N PRO A 283 7.97 -15.92 13.20
CA PRO A 283 9.37 -15.92 12.81
C PRO A 283 9.64 -15.00 11.61
N GLU A 284 10.76 -14.29 11.64
CA GLU A 284 11.17 -13.39 10.56
C GLU A 284 11.20 -14.09 9.19
N SER A 285 11.63 -15.36 9.15
CA SER A 285 11.66 -16.16 7.93
C SER A 285 10.28 -16.37 7.26
N LEU A 286 9.20 -16.12 8.00
CA LEU A 286 7.81 -16.27 7.54
C LEU A 286 7.10 -14.91 7.32
N ARG A 287 7.85 -13.80 7.29
CA ARG A 287 7.34 -12.43 7.10
C ARG A 287 7.91 -11.78 5.84
N GLU A 288 7.45 -12.21 4.66
CA GLU A 288 7.79 -11.64 3.35
C GLU A 288 9.30 -11.66 3.02
N THR A 289 10.05 -12.59 3.62
CA THR A 289 11.50 -12.66 3.41
C THR A 289 11.92 -13.51 2.21
N GLY A 290 11.04 -14.37 1.72
CA GLY A 290 11.38 -15.32 0.65
C GLY A 290 12.38 -16.39 1.08
N ILE A 291 12.49 -16.65 2.41
CA ILE A 291 13.47 -17.60 2.98
C ILE A 291 12.77 -18.86 3.50
N GLY A 292 11.73 -18.68 4.33
CA GLY A 292 11.03 -19.78 5.00
C GLY A 292 9.72 -20.17 4.32
N GLY A 293 9.02 -21.13 4.91
CA GLY A 293 7.74 -21.61 4.37
C GLY A 293 7.87 -22.19 2.96
N LEU A 294 6.95 -21.85 2.06
CA LEU A 294 6.97 -22.33 0.67
C LEU A 294 8.22 -21.90 -0.09
N ALA A 295 8.73 -20.70 0.20
CA ALA A 295 9.98 -20.22 -0.40
C ALA A 295 11.20 -21.09 -0.04
N GLY A 296 11.21 -21.70 1.16
CA GLY A 296 12.27 -22.57 1.64
C GLY A 296 12.22 -24.01 1.09
N THR A 297 11.16 -24.39 0.37
CA THR A 297 11.05 -25.74 -0.20
C THR A 297 12.06 -25.97 -1.33
N PRO A 298 12.46 -27.23 -1.63
CA PRO A 298 13.35 -27.51 -2.76
C PRO A 298 12.82 -26.94 -4.09
N THR A 299 11.52 -27.02 -4.33
CA THR A 299 10.88 -26.44 -5.53
C THR A 299 10.94 -24.91 -5.48
N GLY A 300 10.65 -24.29 -4.32
CA GLY A 300 10.73 -22.83 -4.15
C GLY A 300 12.13 -22.29 -4.43
N GLN A 301 13.16 -22.96 -3.93
CA GLN A 301 14.55 -22.58 -4.19
C GLN A 301 14.94 -22.73 -5.68
N LYS A 302 14.51 -23.83 -6.32
CA LYS A 302 14.73 -24.03 -7.76
C LYS A 302 14.06 -22.93 -8.60
N LEU A 303 12.84 -22.53 -8.26
CA LEU A 303 12.13 -21.44 -8.95
C LEU A 303 12.83 -20.09 -8.71
N LYS A 304 13.37 -19.84 -7.51
CA LYS A 304 14.17 -18.65 -7.20
C LYS A 304 15.45 -18.61 -8.06
N GLU A 305 16.15 -19.74 -8.22
CA GLU A 305 17.32 -19.84 -9.09
C GLU A 305 16.99 -19.59 -10.57
N GLN A 306 15.82 -20.04 -11.03
CA GLN A 306 15.35 -19.78 -12.39
C GLN A 306 15.14 -18.28 -12.67
N VAL A 307 14.67 -17.51 -11.66
CA VAL A 307 14.38 -16.07 -11.79
C VAL A 307 15.64 -15.23 -11.62
N PHE A 308 16.48 -15.52 -10.63
CA PHE A 308 17.58 -14.65 -10.20
C PHE A 308 18.98 -15.24 -10.36
N GLY A 309 19.13 -16.52 -10.75
CA GLY A 309 20.42 -17.21 -10.70
C GLY A 309 20.90 -17.49 -9.27
N ASN A 310 22.19 -17.86 -9.11
CA ASN A 310 22.80 -18.23 -7.82
C ASN A 310 23.32 -16.98 -7.06
N GLU A 311 22.45 -16.18 -6.44
CA GLU A 311 22.86 -15.07 -5.54
C GLU A 311 22.86 -15.47 -4.05
N LYS A 312 23.87 -15.02 -3.26
CA LYS A 312 23.98 -15.28 -1.81
C LYS A 312 23.12 -14.30 -0.99
N GLU A 313 22.43 -14.81 0.03
CA GLU A 313 21.51 -14.06 0.91
C GLU A 313 22.22 -13.11 1.90
N GLN A 314 21.57 -11.96 2.19
CA GLN A 314 21.95 -11.03 3.26
C GLN A 314 20.86 -10.91 4.33
N LYS A 315 21.25 -10.75 5.62
CA LYS A 315 20.32 -10.61 6.78
C LYS A 315 19.61 -9.26 6.80
N ARG A 316 18.37 -9.24 7.28
CA ARG A 316 17.42 -8.11 7.29
C ARG A 316 17.19 -7.56 8.70
N GLY A 317 16.81 -6.27 8.82
CA GLY A 317 16.41 -5.61 10.06
C GLY A 317 14.93 -5.19 10.04
N GLY A 318 14.26 -5.11 11.20
CA GLY A 318 12.83 -4.81 11.34
C GLY A 318 12.54 -3.29 11.47
N GLY A 319 11.39 -2.85 10.96
CA GLY A 319 10.89 -1.46 11.04
C GLY A 319 9.60 -1.33 11.85
N GLY A 320 9.35 -0.15 12.40
CA GLY A 320 8.15 0.15 13.21
C GLY A 320 6.86 0.38 12.38
N PRO A 321 5.66 0.33 13.01
CA PRO A 321 4.37 0.45 12.33
C PRO A 321 4.13 1.86 11.78
N ALA A 322 3.58 1.94 10.56
CA ALA A 322 3.13 3.19 9.95
C ALA A 322 1.72 3.56 10.45
N LYS A 323 1.42 4.86 10.54
CA LYS A 323 0.07 5.36 10.87
C LYS A 323 -0.66 5.80 9.60
N TYR A 324 -1.94 5.44 9.48
CA TYR A 324 -2.81 5.73 8.34
C TYR A 324 -3.91 6.70 8.75
N GLN A 325 -4.35 7.58 7.83
CA GLN A 325 -5.28 8.65 8.13
C GLN A 325 -6.39 8.82 7.08
N SER A 326 -6.21 8.31 5.86
CA SER A 326 -7.09 8.56 4.72
C SER A 326 -7.64 7.27 4.13
N ALA A 327 -8.89 7.31 3.63
CA ALA A 327 -9.49 6.25 2.82
C ALA A 327 -8.59 5.81 1.67
N TYR A 328 -7.92 6.77 1.04
CA TYR A 328 -7.05 6.54 -0.12
C TYR A 328 -5.65 6.02 0.22
N GLU A 329 -5.33 5.90 1.50
CA GLU A 329 -4.15 5.15 1.97
C GLU A 329 -4.46 3.67 2.13
N ILE A 330 -5.75 3.31 2.20
CA ILE A 330 -6.26 1.94 2.35
C ILE A 330 -6.77 1.40 1.00
N ILE A 331 -7.51 2.23 0.25
CA ILE A 331 -7.90 1.95 -1.14
C ILE A 331 -7.07 2.87 -2.04
N GLY A 332 -5.91 2.40 -2.41
CA GLY A 332 -4.92 3.13 -3.19
C GLY A 332 -3.48 2.85 -2.73
N PRO A 333 -2.52 3.38 -3.45
CA PRO A 333 -2.67 4.15 -4.68
C PRO A 333 -3.09 3.31 -5.90
N ILE A 334 -3.59 3.97 -6.96
CA ILE A 334 -3.52 3.39 -8.32
C ILE A 334 -2.04 3.28 -8.66
N MET A 335 -1.59 2.11 -9.06
CA MET A 335 -0.17 1.86 -9.26
C MET A 335 0.10 0.84 -10.37
N ILE A 336 1.32 0.88 -10.87
CA ILE A 336 1.92 -0.07 -11.78
C ILE A 336 2.99 -0.84 -11.01
N GLY A 337 2.95 -2.17 -11.06
CA GLY A 337 3.95 -3.06 -10.49
C GLY A 337 3.49 -3.88 -9.29
N PRO A 338 4.18 -5.00 -9.01
CA PRO A 338 3.65 -6.08 -8.19
C PRO A 338 3.63 -5.80 -6.68
N SER A 339 4.29 -4.74 -6.21
CA SER A 339 4.39 -4.47 -4.78
C SER A 339 4.15 -3.00 -4.44
N SER A 340 3.20 -2.73 -3.54
CA SER A 340 2.94 -1.37 -3.07
C SER A 340 4.14 -0.76 -2.34
N SER A 341 4.93 -1.56 -1.63
CA SER A 341 6.14 -1.09 -0.96
C SER A 341 7.34 -1.00 -1.91
N HIS A 342 7.57 -2.02 -2.75
CA HIS A 342 8.75 -2.10 -3.61
C HIS A 342 8.60 -1.32 -4.92
N THR A 343 7.38 -1.06 -5.37
CA THR A 343 7.15 -0.31 -6.61
C THR A 343 6.54 1.07 -6.34
N ALA A 344 5.32 1.18 -5.82
CA ALA A 344 4.69 2.48 -5.61
C ALA A 344 5.46 3.36 -4.61
N GLY A 345 5.93 2.77 -3.50
CA GLY A 345 6.78 3.47 -2.53
C GLY A 345 8.11 3.92 -3.13
N ALA A 346 8.73 3.09 -3.98
CA ALA A 346 9.98 3.42 -4.66
C ALA A 346 9.80 4.59 -5.65
N VAL A 347 8.74 4.59 -6.48
CA VAL A 347 8.40 5.73 -7.35
C VAL A 347 8.25 7.01 -6.53
N ARG A 348 7.54 6.96 -5.40
CA ARG A 348 7.36 8.14 -4.54
C ARG A 348 8.67 8.64 -3.94
N ILE A 349 9.58 7.75 -3.52
CA ILE A 349 10.91 8.15 -3.04
C ILE A 349 11.70 8.86 -4.14
N GLY A 350 11.73 8.31 -5.35
CA GLY A 350 12.36 8.95 -6.51
C GLY A 350 11.77 10.33 -6.83
N ASN A 351 10.43 10.45 -6.78
CA ASN A 351 9.72 11.72 -6.97
C ASN A 351 10.08 12.77 -5.92
N ILE A 352 10.19 12.38 -4.64
CA ILE A 352 10.62 13.31 -3.58
C ILE A 352 12.04 13.82 -3.86
N ALA A 353 12.97 12.94 -4.25
CA ALA A 353 14.33 13.32 -4.59
C ALA A 353 14.36 14.30 -5.77
N ASN A 354 13.60 14.02 -6.85
CA ASN A 354 13.49 14.90 -8.01
C ASN A 354 12.90 16.27 -7.67
N GLN A 355 11.82 16.31 -6.87
CA GLN A 355 11.22 17.57 -6.41
C GLN A 355 12.16 18.41 -5.53
N LEU A 356 13.06 17.77 -4.79
CA LEU A 356 14.08 18.45 -3.97
C LEU A 356 15.23 18.97 -4.84
N LEU A 357 15.61 18.27 -5.90
CA LEU A 357 16.68 18.71 -6.81
C LEU A 357 16.30 19.98 -7.59
N LYS A 358 15.06 20.12 -8.04
CA LYS A 358 14.50 21.30 -8.75
C LYS A 358 15.22 21.66 -10.05
N GLU A 359 15.90 20.74 -10.65
CA GLU A 359 16.54 20.85 -11.97
C GLU A 359 16.63 19.47 -12.63
N PRO A 360 16.86 19.37 -13.94
CA PRO A 360 16.99 18.08 -14.59
C PRO A 360 18.12 17.24 -13.97
N PRO A 361 17.85 15.98 -13.59
CA PRO A 361 18.87 15.11 -13.04
C PRO A 361 19.88 14.67 -14.10
N LYS A 362 21.17 14.59 -13.74
CA LYS A 362 22.26 14.13 -14.62
C LYS A 362 22.81 12.78 -14.19
N ARG A 363 22.86 12.54 -12.89
CA ARG A 363 23.34 11.28 -12.31
C ARG A 363 22.57 10.94 -11.07
N VAL A 364 22.30 9.64 -10.86
CA VAL A 364 21.73 9.13 -9.64
C VAL A 364 22.42 7.85 -9.19
N THR A 365 22.66 7.76 -7.88
CA THR A 365 23.12 6.53 -7.23
C THR A 365 22.09 6.11 -6.19
N PHE A 366 21.60 4.88 -6.33
CA PHE A 366 20.69 4.25 -5.38
C PHE A 366 21.44 3.22 -4.54
N SER A 367 21.59 3.48 -3.24
CA SER A 367 22.13 2.50 -2.29
C SER A 367 20.98 1.79 -1.59
N LEU A 368 20.69 0.56 -1.99
CA LEU A 368 19.55 -0.24 -1.56
C LEU A 368 19.91 -1.03 -0.28
N MET A 369 18.97 -1.15 0.65
CA MET A 369 19.13 -1.82 1.93
C MET A 369 18.03 -2.85 2.16
N GLY A 370 18.31 -3.88 2.94
CA GLY A 370 17.35 -4.89 3.38
C GLY A 370 16.61 -5.57 2.23
N SER A 371 15.28 -5.54 2.25
CA SER A 371 14.44 -6.15 1.22
C SER A 371 14.60 -5.49 -0.15
N PHE A 372 14.78 -4.17 -0.20
CA PHE A 372 15.10 -3.49 -1.44
C PHE A 372 16.36 -4.03 -2.09
N ALA A 373 17.43 -4.30 -1.31
CA ALA A 373 18.67 -4.82 -1.85
C ALA A 373 18.56 -6.25 -2.40
N THR A 374 17.65 -7.07 -1.85
CA THR A 374 17.54 -8.50 -2.22
C THR A 374 16.52 -8.78 -3.31
N THR A 375 15.50 -7.94 -3.48
CA THR A 375 14.35 -8.23 -4.37
C THR A 375 14.10 -7.15 -5.43
N TYR A 376 15.00 -6.16 -5.56
CA TYR A 376 14.75 -4.97 -6.37
C TYR A 376 14.48 -5.25 -7.86
N GLU A 377 15.15 -6.21 -8.47
CA GLU A 377 14.92 -6.56 -9.88
C GLU A 377 13.58 -7.27 -10.08
N GLY A 378 13.24 -8.22 -9.18
CA GLY A 378 12.00 -9.00 -9.28
C GLY A 378 10.74 -8.17 -9.06
N HIS A 379 10.78 -7.22 -8.13
CA HIS A 379 9.69 -6.30 -7.86
C HIS A 379 9.71 -5.03 -8.73
N GLY A 380 10.71 -4.88 -9.60
CA GLY A 380 10.87 -3.67 -10.41
C GLY A 380 11.16 -2.41 -9.58
N THR A 381 11.79 -2.56 -8.40
CA THR A 381 12.18 -1.42 -7.55
C THR A 381 13.19 -0.51 -8.26
N ASP A 382 14.07 -1.08 -9.06
CA ASP A 382 15.03 -0.37 -9.90
C ASP A 382 14.33 0.56 -10.91
N VAL A 383 13.43 0.01 -11.72
CA VAL A 383 12.66 0.81 -12.69
C VAL A 383 11.74 1.81 -11.97
N ALA A 384 11.20 1.46 -10.81
CA ALA A 384 10.33 2.31 -10.02
C ALA A 384 11.05 3.52 -9.42
N LEU A 385 12.21 3.32 -8.79
CA LEU A 385 13.04 4.41 -8.27
C LEU A 385 13.47 5.36 -9.40
N LEU A 386 13.92 4.78 -10.51
CA LEU A 386 14.34 5.54 -11.69
C LEU A 386 13.18 6.32 -12.30
N ALA A 387 12.00 5.70 -12.45
CA ALA A 387 10.79 6.35 -12.91
C ALA A 387 10.42 7.56 -12.05
N GLY A 388 10.51 7.43 -10.72
CA GLY A 388 10.29 8.53 -9.80
C GLY A 388 11.29 9.67 -9.99
N VAL A 389 12.57 9.39 -10.18
CA VAL A 389 13.60 10.40 -10.47
C VAL A 389 13.36 11.10 -11.81
N LEU A 390 12.78 10.40 -12.79
CA LEU A 390 12.34 10.97 -14.06
C LEU A 390 11.01 11.76 -13.97
N GLY A 391 10.38 11.81 -12.81
CA GLY A 391 9.13 12.55 -12.57
C GLY A 391 7.86 11.81 -12.95
N LEU A 392 7.92 10.50 -13.25
CA LEU A 392 6.74 9.68 -13.50
C LEU A 392 5.95 9.45 -12.22
N SER A 393 4.63 9.40 -12.33
CA SER A 393 3.73 9.05 -11.21
C SER A 393 3.60 7.54 -11.05
N THR A 394 3.06 7.07 -9.92
CA THR A 394 2.78 5.64 -9.70
C THR A 394 1.80 5.03 -10.70
N ARG A 395 1.05 5.87 -11.44
CA ARG A 395 0.00 5.50 -12.40
C ARG A 395 0.51 5.35 -13.84
N ASP A 396 1.73 5.82 -14.12
CA ASP A 396 2.26 5.90 -15.47
C ASP A 396 2.63 4.53 -16.02
N LYS A 397 2.06 4.18 -17.17
CA LYS A 397 2.35 2.91 -17.85
C LYS A 397 3.81 2.79 -18.28
N CYS A 398 4.51 3.91 -18.45
CA CYS A 398 5.92 3.95 -18.83
C CYS A 398 6.89 3.63 -17.68
N ILE A 399 6.44 3.31 -16.48
CA ILE A 399 7.33 2.91 -15.37
C ILE A 399 8.24 1.75 -15.79
N SER A 400 7.71 0.75 -16.49
CA SER A 400 8.49 -0.40 -16.98
C SER A 400 9.58 -0.01 -17.99
N GLU A 401 9.46 1.14 -18.63
CA GLU A 401 10.37 1.68 -19.64
C GLU A 401 11.35 2.73 -19.07
N ALA A 402 11.38 2.91 -17.75
CA ALA A 402 12.17 3.96 -17.10
C ALA A 402 13.67 3.91 -17.43
N LYS A 403 14.24 2.73 -17.68
CA LYS A 403 15.65 2.59 -18.11
C LYS A 403 15.89 3.14 -19.51
N GLN A 404 14.94 2.93 -20.41
CA GLN A 404 15.00 3.50 -21.78
C GLN A 404 14.84 5.01 -21.71
N LEU A 405 13.84 5.51 -20.97
CA LEU A 405 13.62 6.95 -20.78
C LEU A 405 14.83 7.66 -20.15
N ALA A 406 15.51 7.01 -19.20
CA ALA A 406 16.75 7.53 -18.61
C ALA A 406 17.86 7.66 -19.65
N ALA A 407 18.02 6.65 -20.51
CA ALA A 407 19.00 6.71 -21.59
C ALA A 407 18.68 7.84 -22.61
N GLU A 408 17.43 8.00 -22.99
CA GLU A 408 16.95 9.06 -23.89
C GLU A 408 17.19 10.47 -23.31
N GLN A 409 17.06 10.63 -21.97
CA GLN A 409 17.31 11.89 -21.27
C GLN A 409 18.78 12.08 -20.86
N GLY A 410 19.66 11.12 -21.13
CA GLY A 410 21.07 11.18 -20.76
C GLY A 410 21.33 11.10 -19.24
N LEU A 411 20.41 10.50 -18.47
CA LEU A 411 20.53 10.28 -17.05
C LEU A 411 21.41 9.05 -16.76
N ALA A 412 22.58 9.25 -16.16
CA ALA A 412 23.42 8.15 -15.68
C ALA A 412 22.88 7.63 -14.35
N TYR A 413 22.75 6.32 -14.18
CA TYR A 413 22.27 5.72 -12.95
C TYR A 413 23.08 4.51 -12.50
N THR A 414 23.12 4.29 -11.18
CA THR A 414 23.83 3.15 -10.55
C THR A 414 23.02 2.63 -9.38
N PHE A 415 22.90 1.29 -9.30
CA PHE A 415 22.31 0.61 -8.15
C PHE A 415 23.42 -0.10 -7.37
N MET A 416 23.44 0.09 -6.05
CA MET A 416 24.40 -0.54 -5.14
C MET A 416 23.65 -1.19 -3.98
N LYS A 417 24.03 -2.40 -3.60
CA LYS A 417 23.55 -3.08 -2.39
C LYS A 417 24.40 -2.63 -1.21
N ARG A 418 23.80 -2.12 -0.15
CA ARG A 418 24.52 -1.69 1.08
C ARG A 418 23.92 -2.29 2.34
N VAL A 419 24.76 -2.56 3.32
CA VAL A 419 24.37 -2.90 4.69
C VAL A 419 24.71 -1.68 5.55
N LEU A 420 23.71 -0.90 5.92
CA LEU A 420 23.86 0.28 6.77
C LEU A 420 22.89 0.16 7.95
N GLY A 421 23.39 -0.03 9.16
CA GLY A 421 22.64 0.11 10.41
C GLY A 421 21.33 -0.66 10.53
N SER A 422 20.49 -0.27 11.50
CA SER A 422 19.18 -0.86 11.76
C SER A 422 18.08 0.07 11.17
N TYR A 423 17.81 -0.08 9.86
CA TYR A 423 16.76 0.66 9.16
C TYR A 423 15.60 -0.26 8.77
N HIS A 424 14.48 0.34 8.33
CA HIS A 424 13.38 -0.40 7.74
C HIS A 424 13.86 -1.24 6.53
N PRO A 425 13.38 -2.48 6.33
CA PRO A 425 13.84 -3.36 5.24
C PRO A 425 13.77 -2.75 3.84
N ASN A 426 12.82 -1.85 3.61
CA ASN A 426 12.60 -1.18 2.32
C ASN A 426 13.19 0.23 2.34
N THR A 427 14.47 0.37 2.68
CA THR A 427 15.17 1.66 2.75
C THR A 427 16.12 1.82 1.56
N VAL A 428 16.22 3.05 1.07
CA VAL A 428 17.17 3.46 0.03
C VAL A 428 17.78 4.81 0.36
N LEU A 429 19.09 4.94 0.15
CA LEU A 429 19.77 6.22 0.06
C LEU A 429 19.85 6.61 -1.42
N VAL A 430 19.24 7.72 -1.78
CA VAL A 430 19.26 8.31 -3.12
C VAL A 430 20.24 9.48 -3.12
N GLU A 431 21.29 9.39 -3.90
CA GLU A 431 22.23 10.49 -4.17
C GLU A 431 21.98 10.96 -5.60
N LEU A 432 21.34 12.14 -5.73
CA LEU A 432 20.85 12.68 -7.00
C LEU A 432 21.61 13.98 -7.35
N GLU A 433 22.27 14.01 -8.50
CA GLU A 433 23.08 15.12 -8.97
C GLU A 433 22.44 15.78 -10.20
N GLY A 434 22.30 17.09 -10.16
CA GLY A 434 21.94 17.95 -11.29
C GLY A 434 23.15 18.74 -11.82
N ALA A 435 22.88 19.85 -12.49
CA ALA A 435 23.93 20.72 -13.01
C ALA A 435 24.58 21.60 -11.90
N ARG A 436 23.81 21.96 -10.89
CA ARG A 436 24.18 22.94 -9.85
C ARG A 436 23.95 22.44 -8.44
N ARG A 437 23.16 21.38 -8.27
CA ARG A 437 22.70 20.86 -6.98
C ARG A 437 22.93 19.38 -6.86
N THR A 438 23.07 18.93 -5.64
CA THR A 438 23.06 17.51 -5.26
C THR A 438 22.09 17.35 -4.09
N VAL A 439 21.33 16.28 -4.10
CA VAL A 439 20.40 15.91 -3.03
C VAL A 439 20.78 14.51 -2.54
N LYS A 440 20.93 14.37 -1.22
CA LYS A 440 21.10 13.08 -0.55
C LYS A 440 19.88 12.80 0.31
N LEU A 441 19.07 11.81 -0.08
CA LEU A 441 17.80 11.46 0.56
C LEU A 441 17.85 10.03 1.08
N LEU A 442 17.75 9.83 2.40
CA LEU A 442 17.52 8.52 3.00
C LEU A 442 16.04 8.38 3.28
N ALA A 443 15.40 7.40 2.65
CA ALA A 443 13.95 7.20 2.79
C ALA A 443 13.58 5.71 2.81
N SER A 444 12.47 5.41 3.48
CA SER A 444 11.90 4.06 3.59
C SER A 444 10.49 4.01 3.03
N SER A 445 10.16 2.90 2.37
CA SER A 445 8.79 2.55 2.00
C SER A 445 8.17 1.69 3.10
N LEU A 446 7.08 2.17 3.71
CA LEU A 446 6.47 1.59 4.91
C LEU A 446 5.33 0.60 4.61
N GLY A 447 5.00 0.37 3.34
CA GLY A 447 3.85 -0.43 2.90
C GLY A 447 2.67 0.42 2.42
N GLY A 448 1.76 -0.18 1.62
CA GLY A 448 0.62 0.57 1.04
C GLY A 448 1.02 1.76 0.15
N GLY A 449 2.24 1.77 -0.38
CA GLY A 449 2.80 2.92 -1.10
C GLY A 449 3.20 4.11 -0.21
N LYS A 450 3.11 3.99 1.13
CA LYS A 450 3.50 5.02 2.08
C LYS A 450 5.01 5.09 2.22
N VAL A 451 5.55 6.30 2.28
CA VAL A 451 6.99 6.54 2.43
C VAL A 451 7.29 7.44 3.62
N GLU A 452 8.48 7.29 4.18
CA GLU A 452 9.02 8.18 5.20
C GLU A 452 10.44 8.56 4.82
N VAL A 453 10.68 9.85 4.65
CA VAL A 453 12.03 10.41 4.62
C VAL A 453 12.58 10.37 6.04
N GLN A 454 13.81 9.95 6.20
CA GLN A 454 14.51 9.83 7.50
C GLN A 454 15.69 10.78 7.60
N GLU A 455 16.32 11.11 6.46
CA GLU A 455 17.44 12.01 6.39
C GLU A 455 17.46 12.78 5.07
N LEU A 456 17.81 14.04 5.10
CA LEU A 456 18.03 14.88 3.92
C LEU A 456 19.37 15.61 4.07
N ASP A 457 20.30 15.39 3.13
CA ASP A 457 21.64 16.02 3.10
C ASP A 457 22.45 15.86 4.41
N GLY A 458 22.29 14.71 5.08
CA GLY A 458 22.95 14.41 6.35
C GLY A 458 22.21 14.92 7.60
N TYR A 459 21.02 15.52 7.43
CA TYR A 459 20.20 16.00 8.54
C TYR A 459 19.08 15.00 8.83
N PRO A 460 18.93 14.52 10.08
CA PRO A 460 17.81 13.68 10.47
C PRO A 460 16.50 14.45 10.33
N LEU A 461 15.53 13.87 9.60
CA LEU A 461 14.36 14.59 9.17
C LEU A 461 13.22 13.62 8.87
N LYS A 462 12.03 13.75 9.53
CA LYS A 462 10.92 12.83 9.32
C LYS A 462 9.71 13.51 8.68
N PHE A 463 9.42 13.15 7.41
CA PHE A 463 8.18 13.52 6.72
C PHE A 463 7.79 12.48 5.66
N SER A 464 6.50 12.42 5.31
CA SER A 464 5.98 11.39 4.39
C SER A 464 5.91 11.82 2.93
N GLY A 465 6.01 13.10 2.63
CA GLY A 465 5.78 13.63 1.28
C GLY A 465 4.32 13.57 0.79
N GLU A 466 3.38 13.10 1.62
CA GLU A 466 1.95 13.03 1.28
C GLU A 466 1.22 14.37 1.41
N ARG A 467 1.79 15.25 2.20
CA ARG A 467 1.31 16.63 2.40
C ARG A 467 2.36 17.61 1.92
N PRO A 468 1.95 18.83 1.53
CA PRO A 468 2.89 19.90 1.26
C PRO A 468 3.83 20.07 2.45
N ALA A 469 5.12 19.94 2.22
CA ALA A 469 6.17 20.13 3.21
C ALA A 469 7.11 21.25 2.76
N LEU A 470 7.43 22.14 3.69
CA LEU A 470 8.41 23.21 3.49
C LEU A 470 9.64 22.88 4.33
N VAL A 471 10.75 22.61 3.67
CA VAL A 471 12.05 22.41 4.33
C VAL A 471 12.85 23.69 4.22
N ILE A 472 13.23 24.25 5.36
CA ILE A 472 13.97 25.52 5.43
C ILE A 472 15.28 25.27 6.17
N ARG A 473 16.38 25.67 5.57
CA ARG A 473 17.70 25.69 6.19
C ARG A 473 18.02 27.15 6.57
N ILE A 474 18.18 27.41 7.85
CA ILE A 474 18.45 28.77 8.39
C ILE A 474 19.59 28.75 9.39
N THR A 475 20.19 29.93 9.62
CA THR A 475 21.09 30.14 10.76
C THR A 475 20.31 30.11 12.06
N ASP A 476 20.78 29.35 13.07
CA ASP A 476 20.15 29.27 14.38
C ASP A 476 20.41 30.56 15.18
N THR A 477 19.50 31.52 15.01
CA THR A 477 19.52 32.79 15.71
C THR A 477 18.27 32.98 16.57
N LYS A 478 18.39 33.72 17.65
CA LYS A 478 17.26 34.04 18.54
C LYS A 478 16.13 34.72 17.74
N GLY A 479 14.93 34.12 17.76
CA GLY A 479 13.75 34.62 17.06
C GLY A 479 13.58 34.15 15.61
N ALA A 480 14.48 33.35 15.05
CA ALA A 480 14.40 32.87 13.67
C ALA A 480 13.07 32.08 13.39
N ILE A 481 12.67 31.18 14.30
CA ILE A 481 11.42 30.43 14.20
C ILE A 481 10.20 31.38 14.25
N ALA A 482 10.21 32.35 15.15
CA ALA A 482 9.12 33.32 15.26
C ALA A 482 9.00 34.18 13.99
N GLY A 483 10.13 34.57 13.40
CA GLY A 483 10.17 35.30 12.13
C GLY A 483 9.59 34.49 10.97
N LEU A 484 9.96 33.20 10.85
CA LEU A 484 9.43 32.31 9.86
C LEU A 484 7.92 32.06 10.01
N ALA A 485 7.47 31.78 11.23
CA ALA A 485 6.05 31.58 11.51
C ALA A 485 5.20 32.80 11.14
N ARG A 486 5.72 34.02 11.42
CA ARG A 486 5.07 35.28 11.04
C ARG A 486 4.98 35.42 9.51
N ILE A 487 6.07 35.21 8.78
CA ILE A 487 6.06 35.26 7.30
C ILE A 487 5.02 34.28 6.70
N LEU A 488 4.94 33.08 7.21
CA LEU A 488 3.98 32.10 6.75
C LEU A 488 2.54 32.53 7.06
N PHE A 489 2.29 33.03 8.26
CA PHE A 489 1.00 33.60 8.65
C PHE A 489 0.58 34.77 7.73
N GLU A 490 1.47 35.73 7.48
CA GLU A 490 1.22 36.87 6.58
C GLU A 490 0.94 36.45 5.12
N LYS A 491 1.48 35.27 4.72
CA LYS A 491 1.21 34.65 3.39
C LYS A 491 -0.01 33.76 3.36
N GLY A 492 -0.78 33.68 4.46
CA GLY A 492 -2.02 32.87 4.54
C GLY A 492 -1.79 31.37 4.72
N PHE A 493 -0.58 30.94 5.08
CA PHE A 493 -0.31 29.52 5.34
C PHE A 493 -0.64 29.17 6.80
N ASN A 494 -1.45 28.12 6.97
CA ASN A 494 -1.67 27.52 8.28
C ASN A 494 -0.63 26.43 8.55
N ILE A 495 0.04 26.52 9.72
CA ILE A 495 1.08 25.59 10.14
C ILE A 495 0.41 24.49 10.96
N ALA A 496 0.31 23.30 10.39
CA ALA A 496 -0.29 22.18 11.09
C ALA A 496 0.72 21.39 11.95
N ARG A 497 2.01 21.34 11.54
CA ARG A 497 3.11 20.76 12.33
C ARG A 497 4.40 21.49 12.00
N MET A 498 5.21 21.74 13.03
CA MET A 498 6.56 22.25 12.90
C MET A 498 7.52 21.33 13.64
N ALA A 499 8.61 20.94 13.00
CA ALA A 499 9.73 20.25 13.63
C ALA A 499 11.01 21.06 13.37
N ASN A 500 11.86 21.18 14.39
CA ASN A 500 13.14 21.87 14.31
C ASN A 500 14.23 20.91 14.78
N GLU A 501 15.19 20.65 13.90
CA GLU A 501 16.37 19.84 14.21
C GLU A 501 17.60 20.73 14.22
N ARG A 502 18.36 20.68 15.31
CA ARG A 502 19.65 21.36 15.47
C ARG A 502 20.76 20.35 15.27
N LEU A 503 21.74 20.69 14.46
CA LEU A 503 22.99 19.94 14.47
C LEU A 503 23.70 20.19 15.82
N ALA A 504 24.11 19.12 16.47
CA ALA A 504 25.02 19.25 17.61
C ALA A 504 26.24 20.07 17.14
N MET A 505 26.55 21.14 17.83
CA MET A 505 27.83 21.80 17.65
C MET A 505 28.90 20.81 18.08
N GLY A 506 29.70 20.33 17.13
CA GLY A 506 30.96 19.68 17.41
C GLY A 506 32.00 20.71 17.80
#